data_65cfdb82563316fe2ccc2d0e86154938
#
_entry.id   65cfdb82563316fe2ccc2d0e86154938
#
_cell.length_a   1.000
_cell.length_b   1.000
_cell.length_c   1.000
_cell.angle_alpha   90.00
_cell.angle_beta   90.00
_cell.angle_gamma   90.00
#
_symmetry.space_group_name_H-M   'P 1'
#
loop_
_entity.id
_entity.type
_entity.pdbx_description
1 polymer ?
#
loop_
_entity_poly.entity_id
_entity_poly.type
_entity_poly.pdbx_seq_one_letter_code
_entity_poly.pdbx_strand_id
1 'polypeptide(L)'
;EVFVRLHEEGLIYRGKRLVNWDPKLHTAISDLEVENKESKGSLWHFRYPLANGAKTADGKDYLVVATTRPETMLGDTAVAVHPEDERYQSLIGKTVVLPLANREIPIIADEYVDREFGTGVVKITPAHDFNDYEVGKRHSLPMVNVLTLNADIRDEAEIIGTDGKPLAGYEATIPADFRGLERFAARKKIVADFEALGLLDEIKPHDLKVPYGDRGGVPIEPMLTDQWYVSVKPLADVAIKAVEDGEIQFVPKQYENLYFSWMRDIQDWCISRQLWWGHRIPAWYDAEGNVYVARNEEEVRSKYNLDSAVELKQDEDVLDTWFSSGLWTFSTLGWPEQTKELKMFHPTDVLITGFDIIFFWVARMIMFTMHFVKDENGKPQVPFKTVYVTGLIRDEQGQKMSKSKGNVLDPIDMIDGISLEDLLEKRTGNMMQPQLAEKIAKATRKEFADGIAAHGTDALRFTLAALASNGRDINWDMKRLEGYRNFCNKLWNASRFVLTNEKLDLSEGEIEFSLADRWIQSEFNRTVETFRNSLSQYRFDLCANAIY
;
A
#
# COMPACT_ATOMS: atom_id res chain seq x y z
N GLU A 1 -20.98 -0.49 12.59
CA GLU A 1 -22.01 -1.16 11.80
C GLU A 1 -21.41 -2.09 10.75
N VAL A 2 -20.56 -1.58 9.85
CA VAL A 2 -19.95 -2.37 8.76
C VAL A 2 -19.13 -3.54 9.29
N PHE A 3 -18.27 -3.30 10.28
CA PHE A 3 -17.45 -4.35 10.91
C PHE A 3 -18.34 -5.45 11.51
N VAL A 4 -19.35 -5.05 12.27
CA VAL A 4 -20.26 -6.00 12.96
C VAL A 4 -21.01 -6.86 11.94
N ARG A 5 -21.58 -6.25 10.88
CA ARG A 5 -22.29 -7.02 9.84
C ARG A 5 -21.38 -7.98 9.09
N LEU A 6 -20.19 -7.53 8.67
CA LEU A 6 -19.23 -8.42 8.00
C LEU A 6 -18.78 -9.57 8.91
N HIS A 7 -18.64 -9.33 10.22
CA HIS A 7 -18.35 -10.38 11.18
C HIS A 7 -19.52 -11.38 11.32
N GLU A 8 -20.75 -10.89 11.41
CA GLU A 8 -21.96 -11.76 11.46
C GLU A 8 -22.13 -12.60 10.21
N GLU A 9 -21.70 -12.10 9.06
CA GLU A 9 -21.68 -12.81 7.78
C GLU A 9 -20.48 -13.77 7.64
N GLY A 10 -19.57 -13.80 8.62
CA GLY A 10 -18.35 -14.62 8.59
C GLY A 10 -17.26 -14.09 7.66
N LEU A 11 -17.39 -12.86 7.18
CA LEU A 11 -16.41 -12.22 6.30
C LEU A 11 -15.30 -11.50 7.08
N ILE A 12 -15.53 -11.13 8.34
CA ILE A 12 -14.47 -10.66 9.25
C ILE A 12 -14.15 -11.76 10.25
N TYR A 13 -12.87 -12.03 10.43
CA TYR A 13 -12.37 -13.02 11.37
C TYR A 13 -11.06 -12.56 12.00
N ARG A 14 -10.73 -13.14 13.18
CA ARG A 14 -9.45 -12.96 13.85
C ARG A 14 -8.59 -14.19 13.63
N GLY A 15 -7.33 -14.01 13.29
CA GLY A 15 -6.43 -15.14 13.06
C GLY A 15 -4.97 -14.75 13.12
N LYS A 16 -4.12 -15.76 13.35
CA LYS A 16 -2.67 -15.61 13.33
C LYS A 16 -2.15 -15.91 11.93
N ARG A 17 -1.65 -14.88 11.26
CA ARG A 17 -1.10 -14.96 9.91
C ARG A 17 0.17 -14.12 9.81
N LEU A 18 0.92 -14.32 8.74
CA LEU A 18 2.11 -13.54 8.45
C LEU A 18 1.71 -12.14 7.95
N VAL A 19 2.26 -11.11 8.58
CA VAL A 19 2.05 -9.70 8.23
C VAL A 19 3.37 -8.97 8.11
N ASN A 20 3.38 -7.83 7.40
CA ASN A 20 4.47 -6.88 7.48
C ASN A 20 4.45 -6.20 8.86
N TRP A 21 5.48 -6.41 9.64
CA TRP A 21 5.58 -5.90 11.00
C TRP A 21 6.70 -4.86 11.13
N ASP A 22 6.37 -3.70 11.67
CA ASP A 22 7.37 -2.70 12.05
C ASP A 22 7.83 -2.94 13.50
N PRO A 23 9.05 -3.46 13.72
CA PRO A 23 9.51 -3.82 15.06
C PRO A 23 9.86 -2.61 15.94
N LYS A 24 9.96 -1.41 15.36
CA LYS A 24 10.19 -0.17 16.10
C LYS A 24 8.89 0.47 16.57
N LEU A 25 7.87 0.45 15.71
CA LEU A 25 6.55 1.02 16.01
C LEU A 25 5.60 0.00 16.64
N HIS A 26 5.95 -1.30 16.63
CA HIS A 26 5.15 -2.41 17.13
C HIS A 26 3.75 -2.47 16.53
N THR A 27 3.67 -2.36 15.22
CA THR A 27 2.39 -2.45 14.50
C THR A 27 2.53 -3.17 13.17
N ALA A 28 1.46 -3.84 12.75
CA ALA A 28 1.30 -4.26 11.38
C ALA A 28 1.20 -3.03 10.47
N ILE A 29 1.83 -3.09 9.31
CA ILE A 29 1.79 -2.05 8.29
C ILE A 29 1.28 -2.62 6.96
N SER A 30 0.69 -1.76 6.14
CA SER A 30 0.24 -2.14 4.80
C SER A 30 1.42 -2.17 3.81
N ASP A 31 1.23 -2.88 2.69
CA ASP A 31 2.24 -2.93 1.63
C ASP A 31 2.61 -1.55 1.07
N LEU A 32 1.67 -0.59 1.14
CA LEU A 32 1.89 0.79 0.72
C LEU A 32 2.87 1.56 1.62
N GLU A 33 2.97 1.17 2.89
CA GLU A 33 3.87 1.74 3.89
C GLU A 33 5.26 1.09 3.86
N VAL A 34 5.46 0.12 2.95
CA VAL A 34 6.74 -0.57 2.75
C VAL A 34 7.53 0.09 1.64
N GLU A 35 8.69 0.66 2.00
CA GLU A 35 9.66 1.24 1.06
C GLU A 35 10.80 0.26 0.81
N ASN A 36 10.94 -0.25 -0.41
CA ASN A 36 12.07 -1.08 -0.79
C ASN A 36 13.30 -0.20 -1.06
N LYS A 37 14.35 -0.37 -0.26
CA LYS A 37 15.62 0.35 -0.40
C LYS A 37 16.69 -0.58 -0.96
N GLU A 38 17.37 -0.14 -2.01
CA GLU A 38 18.53 -0.85 -2.53
C GLU A 38 19.66 -0.80 -1.51
N SER A 39 20.21 -1.96 -1.20
CA SER A 39 21.28 -2.13 -0.22
C SER A 39 22.29 -3.15 -0.73
N LYS A 40 23.56 -2.85 -0.52
CA LYS A 40 24.61 -3.84 -0.74
C LYS A 40 24.59 -4.82 0.43
N GLY A 41 24.37 -6.07 0.12
CA GLY A 41 24.33 -7.14 1.10
C GLY A 41 25.19 -8.33 0.67
N SER A 42 24.87 -9.47 1.24
CA SER A 42 25.56 -10.73 0.94
C SER A 42 24.55 -11.85 0.80
N LEU A 43 24.92 -12.83 0.01
CA LEU A 43 24.27 -14.12 -0.07
C LEU A 43 25.20 -15.13 0.58
N TRP A 44 24.78 -15.67 1.72
CA TRP A 44 25.53 -16.65 2.48
C TRP A 44 25.13 -18.05 2.05
N HIS A 45 26.11 -18.89 1.72
CA HIS A 45 25.93 -20.27 1.33
C HIS A 45 26.32 -21.18 2.50
N PHE A 46 25.33 -21.92 3.03
CA PHE A 46 25.48 -22.78 4.18
C PHE A 46 25.32 -24.26 3.80
N ARG A 47 26.17 -25.12 4.36
CA ARG A 47 26.08 -26.56 4.23
C ARG A 47 25.16 -27.12 5.30
N TYR A 48 24.09 -27.76 4.87
CA TYR A 48 23.18 -28.52 5.74
C TYR A 48 23.49 -30.00 5.58
N PRO A 49 24.06 -30.67 6.61
CA PRO A 49 24.42 -32.09 6.53
C PRO A 49 23.18 -32.96 6.26
N LEU A 50 23.34 -33.94 5.37
CA LEU A 50 22.33 -34.96 5.11
C LEU A 50 22.25 -35.92 6.29
N ALA A 51 21.06 -36.25 6.75
CA ALA A 51 20.87 -37.21 7.82
C ALA A 51 20.95 -38.66 7.33
N ASN A 52 21.16 -39.58 8.25
CA ASN A 52 21.10 -41.04 8.04
C ASN A 52 22.01 -41.57 6.91
N GLY A 53 23.16 -40.92 6.71
CA GLY A 53 24.16 -41.35 5.70
C GLY A 53 23.73 -41.14 4.25
N ALA A 54 22.69 -40.34 4.01
CA ALA A 54 22.27 -39.99 2.66
C ALA A 54 23.38 -39.16 1.94
N LYS A 55 23.42 -39.30 0.62
CA LYS A 55 24.38 -38.56 -0.23
C LYS A 55 23.68 -38.03 -1.47
N THR A 56 24.20 -36.91 -1.97
CA THR A 56 23.84 -36.36 -3.29
C THR A 56 24.32 -37.29 -4.42
N ALA A 57 23.85 -37.04 -5.63
CA ALA A 57 24.27 -37.80 -6.81
C ALA A 57 25.78 -37.72 -7.07
N ASP A 58 26.44 -36.63 -6.70
CA ASP A 58 27.89 -36.40 -6.78
C ASP A 58 28.64 -36.82 -5.51
N GLY A 59 27.98 -37.50 -4.58
CA GLY A 59 28.57 -38.14 -3.42
C GLY A 59 28.79 -37.24 -2.20
N LYS A 60 28.30 -36.02 -2.20
CA LYS A 60 28.36 -35.11 -1.04
C LYS A 60 27.39 -35.57 0.05
N ASP A 61 27.75 -35.33 1.29
CA ASP A 61 26.95 -35.63 2.50
C ASP A 61 26.23 -34.40 3.04
N TYR A 62 26.07 -33.35 2.24
CA TYR A 62 25.40 -32.12 2.58
C TYR A 62 24.68 -31.51 1.38
N LEU A 63 23.69 -30.65 1.66
CA LEU A 63 23.10 -29.71 0.71
C LEU A 63 23.61 -28.30 1.00
N VAL A 64 23.72 -27.47 -0.02
CA VAL A 64 24.08 -26.06 0.13
C VAL A 64 22.85 -25.19 -0.07
N VAL A 65 22.45 -24.44 0.95
CA VAL A 65 21.38 -23.44 0.90
C VAL A 65 21.97 -22.04 0.85
N ALA A 66 21.36 -21.16 0.07
CA ALA A 66 21.78 -19.77 -0.04
C ALA A 66 20.72 -18.86 0.61
N THR A 67 21.14 -17.95 1.48
CA THR A 67 20.23 -17.04 2.17
C THR A 67 20.79 -15.63 2.29
N THR A 68 19.90 -14.64 2.24
CA THR A 68 20.19 -13.25 2.58
C THR A 68 19.88 -12.92 4.04
N ARG A 69 19.26 -13.89 4.77
CA ARG A 69 18.77 -13.71 6.15
C ARG A 69 19.19 -14.89 7.05
N PRO A 70 20.48 -14.98 7.40
CA PRO A 70 20.98 -16.06 8.26
C PRO A 70 20.25 -16.17 9.61
N GLU A 71 19.82 -15.05 10.18
CA GLU A 71 19.15 -14.99 11.50
C GLU A 71 17.88 -15.80 11.58
N THR A 72 17.18 -16.03 10.47
CA THR A 72 15.92 -16.78 10.48
C THR A 72 16.11 -18.29 10.37
N MET A 73 17.34 -18.78 10.10
CA MET A 73 17.60 -20.20 9.85
C MET A 73 17.23 -21.11 11.02
N LEU A 74 17.25 -20.60 12.27
CA LEU A 74 16.81 -21.37 13.43
C LEU A 74 15.33 -21.77 13.36
N GLY A 75 14.55 -21.07 12.54
CA GLY A 75 13.14 -21.35 12.24
C GLY A 75 12.89 -22.18 11.00
N ASP A 76 13.91 -22.70 10.33
CA ASP A 76 13.74 -23.53 9.14
C ASP A 76 12.99 -24.82 9.47
N THR A 77 12.01 -25.17 8.65
CA THR A 77 11.18 -26.37 8.83
C THR A 77 11.24 -27.33 7.66
N ALA A 78 11.85 -26.94 6.57
CA ALA A 78 12.16 -27.81 5.43
C ALA A 78 13.29 -27.23 4.58
N VAL A 79 13.81 -28.06 3.70
CA VAL A 79 14.61 -27.66 2.54
C VAL A 79 13.85 -28.09 1.29
N ALA A 80 13.68 -27.20 0.33
CA ALA A 80 12.97 -27.47 -0.91
C ALA A 80 13.91 -27.60 -2.10
N VAL A 81 13.57 -28.51 -3.00
CA VAL A 81 14.21 -28.73 -4.30
C VAL A 81 13.13 -28.79 -5.39
N HIS A 82 13.49 -28.50 -6.61
CA HIS A 82 12.52 -28.64 -7.71
C HIS A 82 12.27 -30.13 -8.01
N PRO A 83 11.01 -30.56 -8.23
CA PRO A 83 10.66 -31.98 -8.43
C PRO A 83 11.37 -32.63 -9.64
N GLU A 84 11.72 -31.85 -10.66
CA GLU A 84 12.39 -32.31 -11.85
C GLU A 84 13.92 -32.13 -11.82
N ASP A 85 14.49 -31.69 -10.68
CA ASP A 85 15.94 -31.52 -10.57
C ASP A 85 16.64 -32.85 -10.29
N GLU A 86 17.22 -33.43 -11.31
CA GLU A 86 17.88 -34.74 -11.25
C GLU A 86 19.01 -34.80 -10.19
N ARG A 87 19.60 -33.67 -9.85
CA ARG A 87 20.68 -33.59 -8.83
C ARG A 87 20.16 -34.01 -7.44
N TYR A 88 18.89 -33.80 -7.16
CA TYR A 88 18.31 -33.92 -5.82
C TYR A 88 17.09 -34.84 -5.74
N GLN A 89 16.56 -35.34 -6.85
CA GLN A 89 15.38 -36.22 -6.87
C GLN A 89 15.47 -37.40 -5.89
N SER A 90 16.66 -38.02 -5.78
CA SER A 90 16.87 -39.17 -4.88
C SER A 90 16.84 -38.80 -3.39
N LEU A 91 16.86 -37.51 -3.08
CA LEU A 91 16.87 -36.98 -1.71
C LEU A 91 15.48 -36.53 -1.24
N ILE A 92 14.51 -36.41 -2.15
CA ILE A 92 13.13 -36.03 -1.79
C ILE A 92 12.57 -37.03 -0.80
N GLY A 93 12.02 -36.52 0.31
CA GLY A 93 11.48 -37.34 1.41
C GLY A 93 12.54 -37.77 2.45
N LYS A 94 13.83 -37.52 2.20
CA LYS A 94 14.88 -37.66 3.21
C LYS A 94 14.97 -36.38 4.07
N THR A 95 15.94 -36.35 5.00
CA THR A 95 16.10 -35.23 5.94
C THR A 95 17.51 -34.66 5.88
N VAL A 96 17.64 -33.40 6.26
CA VAL A 96 18.92 -32.76 6.64
C VAL A 96 18.90 -32.45 8.13
N VAL A 97 20.07 -32.35 8.73
CA VAL A 97 20.23 -31.86 10.09
C VAL A 97 20.44 -30.35 10.03
N LEU A 98 19.50 -29.60 10.57
CA LEU A 98 19.61 -28.14 10.68
C LEU A 98 20.75 -27.81 11.64
N PRO A 99 21.84 -27.19 11.16
CA PRO A 99 22.98 -26.85 12.03
C PRO A 99 22.57 -25.90 13.15
N LEU A 100 23.36 -25.86 14.21
CA LEU A 100 23.15 -25.07 15.45
C LEU A 100 21.91 -25.49 16.25
N ALA A 101 20.78 -25.72 15.60
CA ALA A 101 19.52 -26.18 16.24
C ALA A 101 19.48 -27.71 16.44
N ASN A 102 20.35 -28.47 15.75
CA ASN A 102 20.43 -29.92 15.79
C ASN A 102 19.08 -30.65 15.61
N ARG A 103 18.25 -30.13 14.68
CA ARG A 103 16.91 -30.64 14.38
C ARG A 103 16.89 -31.23 12.96
N GLU A 104 16.33 -32.41 12.78
CA GLU A 104 16.07 -32.95 11.45
C GLU A 104 14.88 -32.25 10.81
N ILE A 105 15.05 -31.81 9.57
CA ILE A 105 14.02 -31.19 8.73
C ILE A 105 13.94 -31.89 7.38
N PRO A 106 12.73 -32.06 6.80
CA PRO A 106 12.54 -32.79 5.55
C PRO A 106 13.06 -32.05 4.32
N ILE A 107 13.45 -32.82 3.32
CA ILE A 107 13.69 -32.35 1.95
C ILE A 107 12.39 -32.57 1.18
N ILE A 108 11.77 -31.47 0.74
CA ILE A 108 10.50 -31.47 0.01
C ILE A 108 10.71 -31.09 -1.45
N ALA A 109 9.75 -31.46 -2.30
CA ALA A 109 9.71 -31.06 -3.70
C ALA A 109 8.66 -29.96 -3.91
N ASP A 110 9.07 -28.83 -4.47
CA ASP A 110 8.13 -27.75 -4.79
C ASP A 110 8.57 -27.03 -6.07
N GLU A 111 7.63 -26.79 -6.99
CA GLU A 111 7.88 -26.08 -8.26
C GLU A 111 8.26 -24.58 -8.07
N TYR A 112 8.08 -24.05 -6.87
CA TYR A 112 8.55 -22.71 -6.48
C TYR A 112 10.08 -22.57 -6.62
N VAL A 113 10.84 -23.66 -6.49
CA VAL A 113 12.30 -23.63 -6.53
C VAL A 113 12.79 -23.44 -7.96
N ASP A 114 13.58 -22.39 -8.19
CA ASP A 114 14.28 -22.18 -9.45
C ASP A 114 15.56 -23.04 -9.49
N ARG A 115 15.62 -23.99 -10.42
CA ARG A 115 16.76 -24.92 -10.61
C ARG A 115 18.06 -24.23 -10.99
N GLU A 116 17.96 -23.08 -11.64
CA GLU A 116 19.11 -22.35 -12.19
C GLU A 116 19.60 -21.25 -11.24
N PHE A 117 18.79 -20.90 -10.25
CA PHE A 117 19.17 -19.88 -9.27
C PHE A 117 19.94 -20.48 -8.08
N GLY A 118 21.15 -19.95 -7.83
CA GLY A 118 22.00 -20.39 -6.73
C GLY A 118 22.40 -21.86 -6.84
N THR A 119 22.04 -22.64 -5.85
CA THR A 119 22.33 -24.08 -5.80
C THR A 119 21.15 -24.95 -6.28
N GLY A 120 19.99 -24.36 -6.52
CA GLY A 120 18.73 -25.09 -6.74
C GLY A 120 18.15 -25.70 -5.46
N VAL A 121 18.64 -25.30 -4.29
CA VAL A 121 18.19 -25.75 -2.98
C VAL A 121 17.81 -24.54 -2.14
N VAL A 122 16.60 -24.50 -1.64
CA VAL A 122 16.05 -23.37 -0.88
C VAL A 122 15.68 -23.82 0.53
N LYS A 123 16.13 -23.09 1.55
CA LYS A 123 15.64 -23.27 2.91
C LYS A 123 14.21 -22.73 3.01
N ILE A 124 13.35 -23.35 3.78
CA ILE A 124 11.97 -22.95 3.98
C ILE A 124 11.75 -22.57 5.43
N THR A 125 11.43 -21.27 5.63
CA THR A 125 11.21 -20.66 6.95
C THR A 125 9.82 -20.00 6.97
N PRO A 126 8.73 -20.76 7.09
CA PRO A 126 7.37 -20.26 6.89
C PRO A 126 6.94 -19.13 7.83
N ALA A 127 7.56 -19.02 9.00
CA ALA A 127 7.26 -17.97 9.96
C ALA A 127 7.92 -16.61 9.65
N HIS A 128 8.87 -16.54 8.70
CA HIS A 128 9.72 -15.37 8.47
C HIS A 128 9.89 -14.94 7.02
N ASP A 129 9.16 -15.57 6.08
CA ASP A 129 9.14 -15.22 4.67
C ASP A 129 7.77 -15.52 4.06
N PHE A 130 7.23 -14.59 3.24
CA PHE A 130 5.88 -14.74 2.67
C PHE A 130 5.80 -15.87 1.64
N ASN A 131 6.85 -16.09 0.84
CA ASN A 131 6.86 -17.18 -0.12
C ASN A 131 6.99 -18.53 0.58
N ASP A 132 7.87 -18.62 1.58
CA ASP A 132 8.04 -19.80 2.40
C ASP A 132 6.77 -20.12 3.22
N TYR A 133 6.01 -19.09 3.61
CA TYR A 133 4.71 -19.24 4.27
C TYR A 133 3.72 -19.99 3.37
N GLU A 134 3.64 -19.63 2.09
CA GLU A 134 2.76 -20.33 1.15
C GLU A 134 3.25 -21.75 0.84
N VAL A 135 4.57 -21.96 0.72
CA VAL A 135 5.15 -23.32 0.63
C VAL A 135 4.80 -24.12 1.88
N GLY A 136 4.95 -23.54 3.07
CA GLY A 136 4.62 -24.15 4.34
C GLY A 136 3.15 -24.60 4.41
N LYS A 137 2.23 -23.80 3.92
CA LYS A 137 0.81 -24.14 3.85
C LYS A 137 0.56 -25.32 2.89
N ARG A 138 1.15 -25.31 1.70
CA ARG A 138 0.99 -26.39 0.71
C ARG A 138 1.49 -27.73 1.22
N HIS A 139 2.58 -27.72 1.98
CA HIS A 139 3.21 -28.92 2.52
C HIS A 139 2.87 -29.21 3.97
N SER A 140 1.93 -28.47 4.57
CA SER A 140 1.53 -28.62 5.98
C SER A 140 2.71 -28.58 6.95
N LEU A 141 3.69 -27.70 6.70
CA LEU A 141 4.88 -27.56 7.52
C LEU A 141 4.57 -26.80 8.82
N PRO A 142 5.24 -27.13 9.93
CA PRO A 142 5.21 -26.31 11.13
C PRO A 142 5.77 -24.91 10.84
N MET A 143 5.20 -23.89 11.48
CA MET A 143 5.70 -22.53 11.43
C MET A 143 6.42 -22.24 12.75
N VAL A 144 7.74 -22.14 12.70
CA VAL A 144 8.61 -21.92 13.87
C VAL A 144 9.01 -20.45 13.92
N ASN A 145 8.31 -19.68 14.75
CA ASN A 145 8.61 -18.26 14.95
C ASN A 145 9.74 -18.10 15.96
N VAL A 146 10.87 -17.57 15.53
CA VAL A 146 12.09 -17.38 16.34
C VAL A 146 12.35 -15.91 16.72
N LEU A 147 11.50 -14.96 16.27
CA LEU A 147 11.66 -13.54 16.58
C LEU A 147 10.55 -13.04 17.50
N THR A 148 10.91 -12.16 18.41
CA THR A 148 9.97 -11.37 19.23
C THR A 148 9.38 -10.22 18.42
N LEU A 149 8.40 -9.50 18.96
CA LEU A 149 7.85 -8.30 18.33
C LEU A 149 8.88 -7.15 18.18
N ASN A 150 9.99 -7.18 18.94
CA ASN A 150 11.14 -6.29 18.75
C ASN A 150 12.10 -6.76 17.66
N ALA A 151 11.85 -7.92 17.07
CA ALA A 151 12.75 -8.62 16.16
C ALA A 151 14.07 -9.09 16.82
N ASP A 152 14.03 -9.37 18.12
CA ASP A 152 15.09 -10.08 18.83
C ASP A 152 14.84 -11.59 18.80
N ILE A 153 15.87 -12.41 18.90
CA ILE A 153 15.73 -13.86 18.99
C ILE A 153 14.98 -14.21 20.28
N ARG A 154 13.92 -15.02 20.16
CA ARG A 154 13.11 -15.48 21.31
C ARG A 154 13.90 -16.38 22.24
N ASP A 155 13.46 -16.45 23.50
CA ASP A 155 13.96 -17.45 24.45
C ASP A 155 13.44 -18.84 24.12
N GLU A 156 12.17 -18.93 23.72
CA GLU A 156 11.50 -20.14 23.28
C GLU A 156 10.81 -19.90 21.94
N ALA A 157 10.93 -20.85 21.01
CA ALA A 157 10.27 -20.77 19.74
C ALA A 157 8.74 -20.89 19.92
N GLU A 158 7.99 -20.08 19.18
CA GLU A 158 6.55 -20.23 19.07
C GLU A 158 6.25 -21.12 17.87
N ILE A 159 5.59 -22.26 18.10
CA ILE A 159 5.34 -23.27 17.07
C ILE A 159 3.85 -23.29 16.73
N ILE A 160 3.53 -23.00 15.48
CA ILE A 160 2.18 -22.80 15.01
C ILE A 160 1.92 -23.72 13.81
N GLY A 161 0.72 -24.26 13.75
CA GLY A 161 0.24 -25.00 12.58
C GLY A 161 -0.24 -24.07 11.45
N THR A 162 -0.52 -24.66 10.31
CA THR A 162 -1.03 -23.93 9.13
C THR A 162 -2.42 -23.32 9.34
N ASP A 163 -3.12 -23.74 10.39
CA ASP A 163 -4.40 -23.16 10.84
C ASP A 163 -4.24 -21.94 11.78
N GLY A 164 -2.99 -21.53 12.05
CA GLY A 164 -2.67 -20.40 12.94
C GLY A 164 -2.77 -20.73 14.43
N LYS A 165 -2.94 -22.00 14.80
CA LYS A 165 -3.05 -22.44 16.20
C LYS A 165 -1.75 -23.09 16.70
N PRO A 166 -1.48 -23.06 18.01
CA PRO A 166 -0.34 -23.77 18.58
C PRO A 166 -0.32 -25.24 18.13
N LEU A 167 0.82 -25.71 17.64
CA LEU A 167 1.01 -27.07 17.16
C LEU A 167 1.64 -27.92 18.25
N ALA A 168 0.91 -28.91 18.75
CA ALA A 168 1.43 -29.87 19.72
C ALA A 168 2.26 -30.97 19.04
N GLY A 169 3.28 -31.47 19.75
CA GLY A 169 4.05 -32.64 19.31
C GLY A 169 5.19 -32.31 18.30
N TYR A 170 5.43 -31.06 18.01
CA TYR A 170 6.62 -30.62 17.29
C TYR A 170 7.53 -29.82 18.22
N GLU A 171 8.80 -30.13 18.22
CA GLU A 171 9.78 -29.44 19.10
C GLU A 171 10.80 -28.66 18.25
N ALA A 172 11.03 -27.42 18.63
CA ALA A 172 12.07 -26.58 18.08
C ALA A 172 12.71 -25.74 19.21
N THR A 173 13.94 -26.08 19.55
CA THR A 173 14.69 -25.39 20.61
C THR A 173 15.55 -24.30 20.00
N ILE A 174 15.53 -23.12 20.59
CA ILE A 174 16.48 -22.05 20.29
C ILE A 174 17.70 -22.24 21.19
N PRO A 175 18.92 -22.36 20.59
CA PRO A 175 20.13 -22.50 21.39
C PRO A 175 20.34 -21.31 22.32
N ALA A 176 20.79 -21.58 23.56
CA ALA A 176 20.89 -20.58 24.62
C ALA A 176 21.73 -19.34 24.21
N ASP A 177 22.79 -19.56 23.44
CA ASP A 177 23.72 -18.51 23.00
C ASP A 177 23.11 -17.48 22.03
N PHE A 178 21.93 -17.75 21.45
CA PHE A 178 21.23 -16.86 20.55
C PHE A 178 20.08 -16.10 21.21
N ARG A 179 19.56 -16.58 22.33
CA ARG A 179 18.41 -16.02 23.02
C ARG A 179 18.62 -14.55 23.38
N GLY A 180 17.64 -13.71 23.09
CA GLY A 180 17.65 -12.29 23.37
C GLY A 180 18.59 -11.46 22.50
N LEU A 181 19.29 -12.06 21.55
CA LEU A 181 20.12 -11.29 20.62
C LEU A 181 19.25 -10.51 19.63
N GLU A 182 19.63 -9.26 19.37
CA GLU A 182 19.08 -8.47 18.28
C GLU A 182 19.35 -9.20 16.94
N ARG A 183 18.39 -9.17 16.01
CA ARG A 183 18.42 -9.96 14.76
C ARG A 183 19.73 -9.84 13.95
N PHE A 184 20.31 -8.64 13.83
CA PHE A 184 21.56 -8.45 13.08
C PHE A 184 22.79 -8.88 13.88
N ALA A 185 22.74 -8.83 15.21
CA ALA A 185 23.76 -9.44 16.06
C ALA A 185 23.69 -10.97 15.95
N ALA A 186 22.50 -11.54 15.97
CA ALA A 186 22.26 -12.96 15.75
C ALA A 186 22.77 -13.40 14.38
N ARG A 187 22.51 -12.64 13.31
CA ARG A 187 23.03 -12.89 11.96
C ARG A 187 24.55 -13.04 11.94
N LYS A 188 25.25 -12.07 12.54
CA LYS A 188 26.72 -12.11 12.61
C LYS A 188 27.23 -13.33 13.37
N LYS A 189 26.59 -13.67 14.49
CA LYS A 189 26.96 -14.82 15.28
C LYS A 189 26.70 -16.14 14.54
N ILE A 190 25.58 -16.30 13.87
CA ILE A 190 25.25 -17.48 13.08
C ILE A 190 26.30 -17.70 11.99
N VAL A 191 26.67 -16.65 11.23
CA VAL A 191 27.69 -16.75 10.19
C VAL A 191 29.03 -17.19 10.78
N ALA A 192 29.45 -16.62 11.91
CA ALA A 192 30.70 -17.00 12.58
C ALA A 192 30.68 -18.44 13.10
N ASP A 193 29.57 -18.90 13.65
CA ASP A 193 29.42 -20.27 14.15
C ASP A 193 29.40 -21.29 12.98
N PHE A 194 28.79 -20.97 11.84
CA PHE A 194 28.88 -21.80 10.62
C PHE A 194 30.32 -21.88 10.07
N GLU A 195 31.06 -20.78 10.11
CA GLU A 195 32.47 -20.77 9.72
C GLU A 195 33.31 -21.65 10.65
N ALA A 196 33.12 -21.51 11.97
CA ALA A 196 33.81 -22.31 12.99
C ALA A 196 33.55 -23.82 12.86
N LEU A 197 32.31 -24.19 12.44
CA LEU A 197 31.94 -25.58 12.20
C LEU A 197 32.37 -26.12 10.83
N GLY A 198 32.97 -25.28 9.95
CA GLY A 198 33.29 -25.65 8.59
C GLY A 198 32.09 -25.85 7.67
N LEU A 199 30.94 -25.28 8.05
CA LEU A 199 29.69 -25.39 7.32
C LEU A 199 29.36 -24.14 6.49
N LEU A 200 30.15 -23.08 6.56
CA LEU A 200 30.10 -21.95 5.65
C LEU A 200 30.79 -22.30 4.34
N ASP A 201 30.06 -22.38 3.25
CA ASP A 201 30.58 -22.72 1.93
C ASP A 201 31.22 -21.52 1.26
N GLU A 202 30.47 -20.45 1.05
CA GLU A 202 30.96 -19.18 0.50
C GLU A 202 30.08 -18.00 0.89
N ILE A 203 30.59 -16.78 0.73
CA ILE A 203 29.84 -15.52 0.88
C ILE A 203 29.97 -14.75 -0.44
N LYS A 204 28.85 -14.50 -1.10
CA LYS A 204 28.82 -13.70 -2.34
C LYS A 204 28.25 -12.31 -2.08
N PRO A 205 28.86 -11.24 -2.60
CA PRO A 205 28.19 -9.94 -2.67
C PRO A 205 26.87 -10.07 -3.42
N HIS A 206 25.82 -9.48 -2.88
CA HIS A 206 24.49 -9.53 -3.48
C HIS A 206 23.74 -8.22 -3.23
N ASP A 207 23.23 -7.62 -4.31
CA ASP A 207 22.39 -6.42 -4.19
C ASP A 207 20.99 -6.82 -3.75
N LEU A 208 20.54 -6.24 -2.67
CA LEU A 208 19.27 -6.53 -2.01
C LEU A 208 18.30 -5.36 -2.13
N LYS A 209 17.03 -5.68 -2.24
CA LYS A 209 15.95 -4.73 -1.95
C LYS A 209 15.42 -5.05 -0.55
N VAL A 210 15.81 -4.25 0.42
CA VAL A 210 15.40 -4.44 1.81
C VAL A 210 14.13 -3.63 2.05
N PRO A 211 13.03 -4.27 2.54
CA PRO A 211 11.80 -3.56 2.87
C PRO A 211 11.95 -2.78 4.17
N TYR A 212 11.60 -1.50 4.15
CA TYR A 212 11.60 -0.60 5.30
C TYR A 212 10.20 -0.07 5.55
N GLY A 213 9.83 0.13 6.81
CA GLY A 213 8.65 0.93 7.16
C GLY A 213 8.92 2.41 6.88
N ASP A 214 8.00 3.08 6.18
CA ASP A 214 8.13 4.48 5.78
C ASP A 214 8.24 5.44 6.98
N ARG A 215 7.57 5.11 8.10
CA ARG A 215 7.56 5.89 9.33
C ARG A 215 8.58 5.42 10.35
N GLY A 216 8.70 4.12 10.57
CA GLY A 216 9.68 3.54 11.50
C GLY A 216 11.12 3.72 11.04
N GLY A 217 11.34 3.71 9.72
CA GLY A 217 12.64 3.89 9.10
C GLY A 217 13.61 2.73 9.38
N VAL A 218 13.06 1.58 9.76
CA VAL A 218 13.81 0.34 10.03
C VAL A 218 13.37 -0.76 9.08
N PRO A 219 14.19 -1.78 8.82
CA PRO A 219 13.75 -2.96 8.09
C PRO A 219 12.58 -3.62 8.80
N ILE A 220 11.51 -3.89 8.05
CA ILE A 220 10.34 -4.61 8.55
C ILE A 220 10.62 -6.11 8.62
N GLU A 221 9.80 -6.82 9.39
CA GLU A 221 9.84 -8.27 9.50
C GLU A 221 8.51 -8.88 9.08
N PRO A 222 8.52 -9.91 8.20
CA PRO A 222 7.41 -10.84 8.14
C PRO A 222 7.23 -11.50 9.51
N MET A 223 6.06 -11.31 10.15
CA MET A 223 5.82 -11.73 11.53
C MET A 223 4.46 -12.40 11.68
N LEU A 224 4.40 -13.53 12.35
CA LEU A 224 3.14 -14.18 12.73
C LEU A 224 2.52 -13.44 13.92
N THR A 225 1.40 -12.79 13.69
CA THR A 225 0.66 -12.03 14.72
C THR A 225 -0.83 -12.30 14.61
N ASP A 226 -1.52 -12.18 15.76
CA ASP A 226 -2.98 -12.22 15.80
C ASP A 226 -3.51 -10.88 15.29
N GLN A 227 -4.25 -10.93 14.19
CA GLN A 227 -4.81 -9.75 13.54
C GLN A 227 -6.26 -10.00 13.12
N TRP A 228 -6.98 -8.93 12.83
CA TRP A 228 -8.30 -8.98 12.21
C TRP A 228 -8.18 -8.89 10.68
N TYR A 229 -8.98 -9.70 10.00
CA TYR A 229 -8.97 -9.82 8.54
C TYR A 229 -10.36 -9.71 7.96
N VAL A 230 -10.45 -9.14 6.75
CA VAL A 230 -11.62 -9.27 5.88
C VAL A 230 -11.33 -10.32 4.81
N SER A 231 -12.18 -11.32 4.71
CA SER A 231 -12.21 -12.24 3.57
C SER A 231 -12.82 -11.52 2.38
N VAL A 232 -11.96 -10.94 1.54
CA VAL A 232 -12.38 -9.99 0.51
C VAL A 232 -12.81 -10.63 -0.80
N LYS A 233 -12.50 -11.89 -1.04
CA LYS A 233 -12.78 -12.58 -2.31
C LYS A 233 -14.24 -12.48 -2.75
N PRO A 234 -15.25 -12.75 -1.89
CA PRO A 234 -16.66 -12.61 -2.28
C PRO A 234 -17.06 -11.18 -2.64
N LEU A 235 -16.45 -10.19 -1.99
CA LEU A 235 -16.67 -8.76 -2.27
C LEU A 235 -16.00 -8.36 -3.59
N ALA A 236 -14.81 -8.87 -3.84
CA ALA A 236 -14.03 -8.59 -5.04
C ALA A 236 -14.69 -9.12 -6.31
N ASP A 237 -15.28 -10.31 -6.26
CA ASP A 237 -15.93 -10.91 -7.44
C ASP A 237 -17.08 -10.04 -7.96
N VAL A 238 -17.87 -9.45 -7.08
CA VAL A 238 -18.94 -8.50 -7.44
C VAL A 238 -18.35 -7.19 -7.99
N ALA A 239 -17.29 -6.68 -7.36
CA ALA A 239 -16.63 -5.45 -7.75
C ALA A 239 -15.91 -5.56 -9.12
N ILE A 240 -15.30 -6.70 -9.43
CA ILE A 240 -14.71 -7.00 -10.75
C ILE A 240 -15.79 -6.93 -11.82
N LYS A 241 -16.91 -7.59 -11.59
CA LYS A 241 -18.03 -7.67 -12.54
C LYS A 241 -18.60 -6.28 -12.86
N ALA A 242 -18.70 -5.38 -11.90
CA ALA A 242 -19.19 -4.03 -12.14
C ALA A 242 -18.35 -3.24 -13.15
N VAL A 243 -17.03 -3.47 -13.20
CA VAL A 243 -16.13 -2.85 -14.17
C VAL A 243 -16.17 -3.60 -15.50
N GLU A 244 -16.20 -4.93 -15.49
CA GLU A 244 -16.35 -5.75 -16.72
C GLU A 244 -17.64 -5.44 -17.47
N ASP A 245 -18.74 -5.27 -16.77
CA ASP A 245 -20.06 -4.93 -17.34
C ASP A 245 -20.19 -3.44 -17.74
N GLY A 246 -19.19 -2.61 -17.43
CA GLY A 246 -19.16 -1.19 -17.77
C GLY A 246 -20.04 -0.30 -16.89
N GLU A 247 -20.53 -0.79 -15.74
CA GLU A 247 -21.23 0.04 -14.74
C GLU A 247 -20.28 1.08 -14.13
N ILE A 248 -18.99 0.76 -14.07
CA ILE A 248 -17.90 1.67 -13.67
C ILE A 248 -16.87 1.73 -14.80
N GLN A 249 -16.47 2.94 -15.18
CA GLN A 249 -15.48 3.17 -16.24
C GLN A 249 -14.26 3.90 -15.67
N PHE A 250 -13.07 3.49 -16.10
CA PHE A 250 -11.82 4.21 -15.79
C PHE A 250 -11.45 5.16 -16.92
N VAL A 251 -11.02 6.36 -16.58
CA VAL A 251 -10.48 7.35 -17.49
C VAL A 251 -9.08 7.77 -17.01
N PRO A 252 -8.03 7.47 -17.78
CA PRO A 252 -7.99 6.69 -19.01
C PRO A 252 -8.24 5.19 -18.78
N LYS A 253 -8.82 4.54 -19.78
CA LYS A 253 -9.26 3.13 -19.72
C LYS A 253 -8.15 2.14 -19.34
N GLN A 254 -6.92 2.45 -19.67
CA GLN A 254 -5.76 1.57 -19.37
C GLN A 254 -5.63 1.20 -17.88
N TYR A 255 -6.17 2.00 -16.96
CA TYR A 255 -6.13 1.72 -15.52
C TYR A 255 -7.11 0.61 -15.09
N GLU A 256 -8.02 0.16 -15.94
CA GLU A 256 -8.80 -1.05 -15.72
C GLU A 256 -7.87 -2.28 -15.55
N ASN A 257 -6.79 -2.34 -16.34
CA ASN A 257 -5.83 -3.45 -16.24
C ASN A 257 -5.15 -3.51 -14.87
N LEU A 258 -4.80 -2.36 -14.30
CA LEU A 258 -4.22 -2.27 -12.96
C LEU A 258 -5.24 -2.72 -11.91
N TYR A 259 -6.49 -2.25 -12.01
CA TYR A 259 -7.58 -2.67 -11.14
C TYR A 259 -7.81 -4.18 -11.18
N PHE A 260 -7.93 -4.78 -12.37
CA PHE A 260 -8.15 -6.21 -12.53
C PHE A 260 -6.98 -7.05 -12.06
N SER A 261 -5.74 -6.61 -12.30
CA SER A 261 -4.54 -7.30 -11.81
C SER A 261 -4.55 -7.46 -10.29
N TRP A 262 -4.90 -6.40 -9.56
CA TRP A 262 -5.00 -6.43 -8.10
C TRP A 262 -6.19 -7.24 -7.60
N MET A 263 -7.35 -7.09 -8.24
CA MET A 263 -8.60 -7.67 -7.76
C MET A 263 -8.69 -9.18 -7.99
N ARG A 264 -8.11 -9.71 -9.06
CA ARG A 264 -8.17 -11.14 -9.38
C ARG A 264 -7.33 -12.01 -8.44
N ASP A 265 -6.21 -11.47 -7.95
CA ASP A 265 -5.29 -12.15 -7.04
C ASP A 265 -5.37 -11.59 -5.61
N ILE A 266 -6.50 -10.97 -5.27
CA ILE A 266 -6.67 -10.31 -3.98
C ILE A 266 -6.58 -11.30 -2.82
N GLN A 267 -5.78 -10.96 -1.82
CA GLN A 267 -5.63 -11.71 -0.58
C GLN A 267 -6.50 -11.11 0.53
N ASP A 268 -6.77 -11.89 1.57
CA ASP A 268 -7.48 -11.41 2.75
C ASP A 268 -6.78 -10.17 3.33
N TRP A 269 -7.57 -9.18 3.66
CA TRP A 269 -7.09 -7.88 4.06
C TRP A 269 -6.94 -7.78 5.58
N CYS A 270 -5.71 -7.59 6.07
CA CYS A 270 -5.44 -7.26 7.46
C CYS A 270 -5.93 -5.85 7.77
N ILE A 271 -6.91 -5.73 8.68
CA ILE A 271 -7.58 -4.47 9.01
C ILE A 271 -7.25 -3.93 10.39
N SER A 272 -6.46 -4.62 11.20
CA SER A 272 -6.07 -4.16 12.54
C SER A 272 -4.69 -3.50 12.54
N ARG A 273 -4.56 -2.44 13.35
CA ARG A 273 -3.33 -1.69 13.58
C ARG A 273 -3.14 -1.46 15.07
N GLN A 274 -1.92 -1.58 15.54
CA GLN A 274 -1.53 -1.40 16.94
C GLN A 274 -1.11 0.07 17.17
N LEU A 275 -2.05 0.99 16.96
CA LEU A 275 -1.86 2.44 17.05
C LEU A 275 -2.68 3.02 18.19
N TRP A 276 -2.25 4.13 18.75
CA TRP A 276 -2.94 4.81 19.85
C TRP A 276 -4.13 5.66 19.39
N TRP A 277 -4.16 6.04 18.12
CA TRP A 277 -5.19 6.89 17.55
C TRP A 277 -5.83 6.23 16.32
N GLY A 278 -7.15 6.15 16.33
CA GLY A 278 -7.93 5.58 15.22
C GLY A 278 -9.30 5.09 15.68
N HIS A 279 -10.01 4.40 14.81
CA HIS A 279 -11.30 3.77 15.11
C HIS A 279 -11.06 2.42 15.78
N ARG A 280 -11.38 2.31 17.07
CA ARG A 280 -11.22 1.07 17.83
C ARG A 280 -12.06 -0.06 17.25
N ILE A 281 -11.50 -1.25 17.23
CA ILE A 281 -12.18 -2.46 16.79
C ILE A 281 -13.32 -2.77 17.77
N PRO A 282 -14.55 -2.98 17.29
CA PRO A 282 -15.72 -3.22 18.14
C PRO A 282 -15.81 -4.71 18.54
N ALA A 283 -14.78 -5.17 19.23
CA ALA A 283 -14.67 -6.51 19.79
C ALA A 283 -14.28 -6.44 21.26
N TRP A 284 -14.77 -7.38 22.06
CA TRP A 284 -14.51 -7.50 23.48
C TRP A 284 -14.06 -8.90 23.82
N TYR A 285 -13.25 -9.01 24.87
CA TYR A 285 -12.68 -10.26 25.35
C TYR A 285 -13.06 -10.46 26.82
N ASP A 286 -13.40 -11.70 27.20
CA ASP A 286 -13.48 -12.10 28.59
C ASP A 286 -12.14 -12.62 29.11
N ALA A 287 -12.10 -13.00 30.38
CA ALA A 287 -10.89 -13.51 31.03
C ALA A 287 -10.38 -14.84 30.43
N GLU A 288 -11.24 -15.63 29.81
CA GLU A 288 -10.94 -16.88 29.13
C GLU A 288 -10.46 -16.67 27.70
N GLY A 289 -10.51 -15.42 27.19
CA GLY A 289 -10.09 -15.07 25.82
C GLY A 289 -11.17 -15.31 24.76
N ASN A 290 -12.42 -15.53 25.14
CA ASN A 290 -13.53 -15.58 24.19
C ASN A 290 -13.75 -14.19 23.58
N VAL A 291 -14.10 -14.16 22.30
CA VAL A 291 -14.26 -12.95 21.50
C VAL A 291 -15.73 -12.66 21.24
N TYR A 292 -16.14 -11.45 21.51
CA TYR A 292 -17.52 -10.97 21.31
C TYR A 292 -17.52 -9.71 20.44
N VAL A 293 -18.32 -9.69 19.39
CA VAL A 293 -18.41 -8.57 18.43
C VAL A 293 -19.79 -7.98 18.42
N ALA A 294 -19.89 -6.69 18.72
CA ALA A 294 -21.10 -5.88 18.61
C ALA A 294 -20.72 -4.39 18.53
N ARG A 295 -21.71 -3.49 18.41
CA ARG A 295 -21.47 -2.05 18.28
C ARG A 295 -20.94 -1.40 19.55
N ASN A 296 -21.33 -1.94 20.71
CA ASN A 296 -20.91 -1.48 22.04
C ASN A 296 -21.01 -2.62 23.06
N GLU A 297 -20.50 -2.39 24.28
CA GLU A 297 -20.47 -3.40 25.33
C GLU A 297 -21.88 -3.84 25.79
N GLU A 298 -22.85 -2.93 25.83
CA GLU A 298 -24.23 -3.25 26.20
C GLU A 298 -24.86 -4.23 25.21
N GLU A 299 -24.63 -4.01 23.92
CA GLU A 299 -25.06 -4.91 22.85
C GLU A 299 -24.34 -6.27 22.93
N VAL A 300 -23.04 -6.29 23.27
CA VAL A 300 -22.30 -7.55 23.52
C VAL A 300 -22.99 -8.34 24.61
N ARG A 301 -23.26 -7.74 25.77
CA ARG A 301 -23.89 -8.41 26.91
C ARG A 301 -25.27 -8.96 26.56
N SER A 302 -26.07 -8.17 25.85
CA SER A 302 -27.41 -8.57 25.41
C SER A 302 -27.36 -9.69 24.37
N LYS A 303 -26.53 -9.56 23.34
CA LYS A 303 -26.44 -10.48 22.21
C LYS A 303 -25.93 -11.86 22.60
N TYR A 304 -24.96 -11.92 23.53
CA TYR A 304 -24.31 -13.15 23.96
C TYR A 304 -24.79 -13.63 25.34
N ASN A 305 -25.84 -13.02 25.91
CA ASN A 305 -26.41 -13.34 27.22
C ASN A 305 -25.36 -13.39 28.35
N LEU A 306 -24.47 -12.39 28.38
CA LEU A 306 -23.43 -12.29 29.40
C LEU A 306 -23.94 -11.62 30.67
N ASP A 307 -23.60 -12.23 31.83
CA ASP A 307 -23.87 -11.60 33.13
C ASP A 307 -23.03 -10.32 33.30
N SER A 308 -23.55 -9.38 34.09
CA SER A 308 -22.85 -8.13 34.41
C SER A 308 -21.53 -8.36 35.19
N ALA A 309 -21.38 -9.53 35.85
CA ALA A 309 -20.16 -9.91 36.54
C ALA A 309 -19.02 -10.36 35.60
N VAL A 310 -19.32 -10.65 34.34
CA VAL A 310 -18.27 -10.99 33.34
C VAL A 310 -17.50 -9.71 33.02
N GLU A 311 -16.20 -9.71 33.34
CA GLU A 311 -15.33 -8.62 32.98
C GLU A 311 -15.03 -8.66 31.47
N LEU A 312 -15.27 -7.57 30.76
CA LEU A 312 -15.03 -7.44 29.34
C LEU A 312 -14.00 -6.35 29.06
N LYS A 313 -12.99 -6.69 28.25
CA LYS A 313 -11.98 -5.75 27.77
C LYS A 313 -12.16 -5.55 26.26
N GLN A 314 -12.36 -4.30 25.83
CA GLN A 314 -12.40 -3.99 24.40
C GLN A 314 -11.03 -4.15 23.77
N ASP A 315 -11.00 -4.62 22.53
CA ASP A 315 -9.79 -4.70 21.69
C ASP A 315 -9.05 -3.34 21.70
N GLU A 316 -7.73 -3.37 21.87
CA GLU A 316 -6.91 -2.16 21.92
C GLU A 316 -6.51 -1.69 20.53
N ASP A 317 -6.62 -2.56 19.52
CA ASP A 317 -6.29 -2.25 18.14
C ASP A 317 -7.31 -1.30 17.52
N VAL A 318 -6.84 -0.56 16.52
CA VAL A 318 -7.67 0.30 15.69
C VAL A 318 -7.76 -0.23 14.27
N LEU A 319 -8.78 0.20 13.53
CA LEU A 319 -8.95 -0.17 12.13
C LEU A 319 -7.93 0.53 11.24
N ASP A 320 -7.49 -0.17 10.20
CA ASP A 320 -6.77 0.41 9.09
C ASP A 320 -7.51 1.63 8.52
N THR A 321 -6.77 2.69 8.23
CA THR A 321 -7.31 3.92 7.63
C THR A 321 -8.15 3.65 6.39
N TRP A 322 -7.74 2.68 5.57
CA TRP A 322 -8.46 2.32 4.35
C TRP A 322 -9.80 1.64 4.59
N PHE A 323 -10.03 1.08 5.79
CA PHE A 323 -11.34 0.55 6.15
C PHE A 323 -12.37 1.66 6.24
N SER A 324 -12.11 2.70 7.01
CA SER A 324 -13.01 3.86 7.11
C SER A 324 -13.08 4.65 5.81
N SER A 325 -11.95 4.79 5.09
CA SER A 325 -11.92 5.46 3.78
C SER A 325 -12.78 4.74 2.73
N GLY A 326 -12.87 3.41 2.80
CA GLY A 326 -13.72 2.59 1.92
C GLY A 326 -15.21 2.80 2.14
N LEU A 327 -15.62 3.37 3.27
CA LEU A 327 -17.02 3.64 3.60
C LEU A 327 -17.49 5.03 3.13
N TRP A 328 -16.59 5.87 2.65
CA TRP A 328 -16.83 7.31 2.47
C TRP A 328 -18.03 7.62 1.58
N THR A 329 -18.22 6.90 0.49
CA THR A 329 -19.26 7.17 -0.52
C THR A 329 -20.70 7.08 0.01
N PHE A 330 -20.93 6.35 1.08
CA PHE A 330 -22.27 6.17 1.66
C PHE A 330 -22.36 6.56 3.14
N SER A 331 -21.30 6.40 3.92
CA SER A 331 -21.32 6.75 5.34
C SER A 331 -21.49 8.25 5.58
N THR A 332 -20.87 9.10 4.73
CA THR A 332 -21.01 10.56 4.80
C THR A 332 -22.40 11.07 4.42
N LEU A 333 -23.19 10.23 3.74
CA LEU A 333 -24.56 10.52 3.34
C LEU A 333 -25.61 9.97 4.33
N GLY A 334 -25.16 9.46 5.48
CA GLY A 334 -26.01 9.05 6.60
C GLY A 334 -26.37 7.56 6.64
N TRP A 335 -25.81 6.72 5.75
CA TRP A 335 -26.00 5.27 5.87
C TRP A 335 -25.57 4.78 7.29
N PRO A 336 -26.31 3.87 7.93
CA PRO A 336 -27.30 2.91 7.38
C PRO A 336 -28.73 3.45 7.23
N GLU A 337 -28.96 4.69 7.60
CA GLU A 337 -30.28 5.30 7.46
C GLU A 337 -30.55 5.69 6.00
N GLN A 338 -31.83 5.60 5.60
CA GLN A 338 -32.28 5.96 4.25
C GLN A 338 -32.55 7.47 4.15
N THR A 339 -31.47 8.25 4.28
CA THR A 339 -31.54 9.72 4.27
C THR A 339 -31.92 10.28 2.89
N LYS A 340 -32.28 11.54 2.87
CA LYS A 340 -32.56 12.31 1.65
C LYS A 340 -31.26 12.44 0.80
N GLU A 341 -30.16 12.68 1.47
CA GLU A 341 -28.82 12.87 0.89
C GLU A 341 -28.35 11.58 0.22
N LEU A 342 -28.50 10.43 0.87
CA LEU A 342 -28.14 9.13 0.29
C LEU A 342 -28.95 8.85 -0.98
N LYS A 343 -30.26 9.13 -0.98
CA LYS A 343 -31.11 8.92 -2.15
C LYS A 343 -30.81 9.87 -3.30
N MET A 344 -30.35 11.09 -3.00
CA MET A 344 -30.11 12.14 -4.00
C MET A 344 -28.70 12.06 -4.60
N PHE A 345 -27.69 11.80 -3.79
CA PHE A 345 -26.28 11.94 -4.18
C PHE A 345 -25.54 10.62 -4.38
N HIS A 346 -26.19 9.49 -4.10
CA HIS A 346 -25.61 8.17 -4.35
C HIS A 346 -26.35 7.44 -5.48
N PRO A 347 -25.63 6.83 -6.46
CA PRO A 347 -24.18 6.90 -6.68
C PRO A 347 -23.72 8.28 -7.16
N THR A 348 -22.43 8.59 -6.95
CA THR A 348 -21.83 9.80 -7.55
C THR A 348 -21.51 9.58 -9.04
N ASP A 349 -21.28 10.66 -9.77
CA ASP A 349 -20.97 10.55 -11.21
C ASP A 349 -19.47 10.29 -11.43
N VAL A 350 -18.58 11.05 -10.78
CA VAL A 350 -17.13 10.96 -11.01
C VAL A 350 -16.37 10.93 -9.69
N LEU A 351 -15.50 9.93 -9.54
CA LEU A 351 -14.43 9.90 -8.53
C LEU A 351 -13.12 10.33 -9.18
N ILE A 352 -12.41 11.26 -8.56
CA ILE A 352 -11.09 11.70 -9.00
C ILE A 352 -10.04 11.17 -8.03
N THR A 353 -9.02 10.48 -8.54
CA THR A 353 -8.00 9.82 -7.71
C THR A 353 -6.65 9.75 -8.42
N GLY A 354 -5.58 9.55 -7.65
CA GLY A 354 -4.30 9.08 -8.18
C GLY A 354 -4.31 7.58 -8.48
N PHE A 355 -3.42 7.13 -9.34
CA PHE A 355 -3.31 5.70 -9.69
C PHE A 355 -2.79 4.84 -8.53
N ASP A 356 -2.01 5.42 -7.62
CA ASP A 356 -1.35 4.76 -6.50
C ASP A 356 -2.33 4.27 -5.42
N ILE A 357 -3.55 4.81 -5.39
CA ILE A 357 -4.60 4.39 -4.44
C ILE A 357 -5.81 3.73 -5.10
N ILE A 358 -5.71 3.30 -6.35
CA ILE A 358 -6.79 2.55 -7.01
C ILE A 358 -7.14 1.29 -6.22
N PHE A 359 -6.16 0.52 -5.81
CA PHE A 359 -6.39 -0.68 -5.01
C PHE A 359 -6.83 -0.35 -3.57
N PHE A 360 -6.14 0.55 -2.91
CA PHE A 360 -6.36 0.83 -1.49
C PHE A 360 -7.65 1.58 -1.20
N TRP A 361 -8.09 2.43 -2.12
CA TRP A 361 -9.27 3.27 -1.92
C TRP A 361 -10.41 2.94 -2.88
N VAL A 362 -10.16 3.01 -4.19
CA VAL A 362 -11.20 2.83 -5.20
C VAL A 362 -11.81 1.43 -5.13
N ALA A 363 -10.99 0.39 -5.16
CA ALA A 363 -11.45 -0.99 -5.09
C ALA A 363 -12.23 -1.28 -3.80
N ARG A 364 -11.77 -0.76 -2.67
CA ARG A 364 -12.44 -0.95 -1.37
C ARG A 364 -13.75 -0.20 -1.26
N MET A 365 -13.85 1.02 -1.82
CA MET A 365 -15.13 1.71 -1.94
C MET A 365 -16.12 0.92 -2.80
N ILE A 366 -15.68 0.36 -3.92
CA ILE A 366 -16.55 -0.45 -4.79
C ILE A 366 -17.03 -1.69 -4.03
N MET A 367 -16.13 -2.44 -3.40
CA MET A 367 -16.46 -3.65 -2.64
C MET A 367 -17.48 -3.36 -1.53
N PHE A 368 -17.21 -2.37 -0.69
CA PHE A 368 -18.09 -2.06 0.44
C PHE A 368 -19.42 -1.47 0.00
N THR A 369 -19.41 -0.54 -0.94
CA THR A 369 -20.64 0.07 -1.43
C THR A 369 -21.56 -0.97 -2.04
N MET A 370 -21.06 -1.80 -2.94
CA MET A 370 -21.87 -2.82 -3.60
C MET A 370 -22.37 -3.91 -2.64
N HIS A 371 -21.66 -4.13 -1.53
CA HIS A 371 -22.11 -5.05 -0.49
C HIS A 371 -23.22 -4.46 0.37
N PHE A 372 -23.08 -3.20 0.80
CA PHE A 372 -23.97 -2.60 1.80
C PHE A 372 -25.09 -1.74 1.23
N VAL A 373 -24.91 -1.15 0.06
CA VAL A 373 -25.89 -0.25 -0.55
C VAL A 373 -26.62 -0.98 -1.69
N LYS A 374 -27.93 -1.15 -1.50
CA LYS A 374 -28.80 -1.82 -2.47
C LYS A 374 -29.88 -0.84 -2.92
N ASP A 375 -30.34 -1.00 -4.15
CA ASP A 375 -31.54 -0.28 -4.63
C ASP A 375 -32.83 -0.89 -4.06
N GLU A 376 -33.97 -0.34 -4.45
CA GLU A 376 -35.30 -0.78 -3.98
C GLU A 376 -35.62 -2.24 -4.36
N ASN A 377 -34.94 -2.78 -5.35
CA ASN A 377 -35.07 -4.16 -5.82
C ASN A 377 -34.01 -5.11 -5.21
N GLY A 378 -33.16 -4.60 -4.31
CA GLY A 378 -32.07 -5.35 -3.70
C GLY A 378 -30.83 -5.51 -4.59
N LYS A 379 -30.76 -4.81 -5.73
CA LYS A 379 -29.59 -4.85 -6.60
C LYS A 379 -28.44 -4.02 -5.99
N PRO A 380 -27.20 -4.54 -5.96
CA PRO A 380 -26.02 -3.76 -5.56
C PRO A 380 -25.88 -2.47 -6.37
N GLN A 381 -25.60 -1.37 -5.67
CA GLN A 381 -25.33 -0.08 -6.29
C GLN A 381 -23.83 0.17 -6.37
N VAL A 382 -23.36 0.69 -7.51
CA VAL A 382 -21.98 1.16 -7.65
C VAL A 382 -21.80 2.47 -6.88
N PRO A 383 -20.61 2.76 -6.32
CA PRO A 383 -20.38 4.01 -5.60
C PRO A 383 -20.29 5.23 -6.52
N PHE A 384 -19.79 5.06 -7.73
CA PHE A 384 -19.56 6.08 -8.78
C PHE A 384 -19.57 5.42 -10.15
N LYS A 385 -19.84 6.21 -11.18
CA LYS A 385 -19.90 5.72 -12.58
C LYS A 385 -18.58 5.81 -13.31
N THR A 386 -17.79 6.85 -13.00
CA THR A 386 -16.50 7.11 -13.65
C THR A 386 -15.41 7.30 -12.60
N VAL A 387 -14.27 6.64 -12.83
CA VAL A 387 -13.03 6.87 -12.07
C VAL A 387 -12.05 7.62 -12.95
N TYR A 388 -11.88 8.93 -12.68
CA TYR A 388 -10.89 9.73 -13.38
C TYR A 388 -9.56 9.64 -12.64
N VAL A 389 -8.54 9.08 -13.30
CA VAL A 389 -7.22 8.87 -12.72
C VAL A 389 -6.29 10.00 -13.13
N THR A 390 -5.83 10.78 -12.14
CA THR A 390 -4.90 11.89 -12.34
C THR A 390 -3.46 11.43 -12.36
N GLY A 391 -2.59 12.21 -13.01
CA GLY A 391 -1.15 12.16 -12.74
C GLY A 391 -0.83 12.73 -11.36
N LEU A 392 0.30 12.32 -10.79
CA LEU A 392 0.84 12.90 -9.57
C LEU A 392 1.70 14.12 -9.91
N ILE A 393 1.62 15.15 -9.08
CA ILE A 393 2.48 16.33 -9.21
C ILE A 393 3.80 16.01 -8.52
N ARG A 394 4.89 16.19 -9.29
CA ARG A 394 6.28 16.02 -8.85
C ARG A 394 6.99 17.36 -8.87
N ASP A 395 8.09 17.47 -8.16
CA ASP A 395 8.95 18.65 -8.25
C ASP A 395 9.59 18.81 -9.66
N GLU A 396 10.32 19.89 -9.88
CA GLU A 396 10.97 20.17 -11.18
C GLU A 396 11.95 19.07 -11.61
N GLN A 397 12.51 18.32 -10.67
CA GLN A 397 13.42 17.20 -10.91
C GLN A 397 12.70 15.86 -11.10
N GLY A 398 11.36 15.86 -11.12
CA GLY A 398 10.56 14.64 -11.25
C GLY A 398 10.48 13.78 -10.00
N GLN A 399 10.86 14.31 -8.82
CA GLN A 399 10.81 13.61 -7.55
C GLN A 399 9.42 13.71 -6.91
N LYS A 400 8.99 12.64 -6.25
CA LYS A 400 7.76 12.68 -5.43
C LYS A 400 7.93 13.71 -4.31
N MET A 401 6.94 14.61 -4.19
CA MET A 401 6.92 15.60 -3.12
C MET A 401 6.59 14.97 -1.78
N SER A 402 7.34 15.31 -0.75
CA SER A 402 7.05 14.88 0.63
C SER A 402 7.62 15.90 1.63
N LYS A 403 6.98 15.97 2.81
CA LYS A 403 7.47 16.82 3.91
C LYS A 403 8.89 16.42 4.34
N SER A 404 9.19 15.13 4.36
CA SER A 404 10.51 14.61 4.75
C SER A 404 11.63 15.00 3.77
N LYS A 405 11.31 15.21 2.49
CA LYS A 405 12.26 15.69 1.47
C LYS A 405 12.35 17.22 1.39
N GLY A 406 11.40 17.93 2.03
CA GLY A 406 11.33 19.39 2.02
C GLY A 406 11.09 20.01 0.63
N ASN A 407 10.54 19.25 -0.31
CA ASN A 407 10.28 19.68 -1.69
C ASN A 407 8.77 19.90 -1.98
N VAL A 408 7.95 19.98 -0.94
CA VAL A 408 6.51 20.25 -1.09
C VAL A 408 6.29 21.69 -1.53
N LEU A 409 5.43 21.88 -2.54
CA LEU A 409 4.89 23.17 -2.96
C LEU A 409 3.43 23.25 -2.51
N ASP A 410 3.14 24.18 -1.61
CA ASP A 410 1.79 24.41 -1.14
C ASP A 410 1.03 25.27 -2.17
N PRO A 411 -0.16 24.85 -2.62
CA PRO A 411 -0.99 25.64 -3.52
C PRO A 411 -1.27 27.06 -3.03
N ILE A 412 -1.45 27.26 -1.73
CA ILE A 412 -1.71 28.58 -1.14
C ILE A 412 -0.49 29.50 -1.30
N ASP A 413 0.72 28.97 -1.09
CA ASP A 413 1.95 29.75 -1.29
C ASP A 413 2.11 30.19 -2.76
N MET A 414 1.62 29.43 -3.71
CA MET A 414 1.63 29.79 -5.12
C MET A 414 0.53 30.81 -5.47
N ILE A 415 -0.60 30.77 -4.79
CA ILE A 415 -1.72 31.70 -4.99
C ILE A 415 -1.39 33.08 -4.38
N ASP A 416 -1.02 33.09 -3.11
CA ASP A 416 -0.89 34.30 -2.30
C ASP A 416 0.55 34.83 -2.25
N GLY A 417 1.52 34.01 -2.63
CA GLY A 417 2.93 34.26 -2.45
C GLY A 417 3.42 33.92 -1.05
N ILE A 418 4.73 33.74 -0.92
CA ILE A 418 5.40 33.49 0.36
C ILE A 418 6.81 34.04 0.32
N SER A 419 7.26 34.66 1.42
CA SER A 419 8.66 35.12 1.55
C SER A 419 9.62 33.93 1.62
N LEU A 420 10.89 34.16 1.28
CA LEU A 420 11.91 33.10 1.44
C LEU A 420 12.05 32.69 2.91
N GLU A 421 11.96 33.60 3.85
CA GLU A 421 12.08 33.32 5.28
C GLU A 421 10.98 32.41 5.77
N ASP A 422 9.72 32.73 5.48
CA ASP A 422 8.56 31.88 5.84
C ASP A 422 8.57 30.53 5.14
N LEU A 423 9.02 30.47 3.87
CA LEU A 423 9.16 29.24 3.12
C LEU A 423 10.22 28.30 3.73
N LEU A 424 11.34 28.88 4.20
CA LEU A 424 12.39 28.15 4.90
C LEU A 424 11.85 27.58 6.22
N GLU A 425 11.16 28.38 7.02
CA GLU A 425 10.52 27.93 8.27
C GLU A 425 9.52 26.81 8.00
N LYS A 426 8.66 26.97 6.99
CA LYS A 426 7.67 25.98 6.60
C LYS A 426 8.27 24.63 6.17
N ARG A 427 9.38 24.67 5.43
CA ARG A 427 10.05 23.47 4.91
C ARG A 427 10.98 22.78 5.91
N THR A 428 11.53 23.52 6.87
CA THR A 428 12.51 22.99 7.84
C THR A 428 11.98 22.90 9.27
N GLY A 429 10.84 23.50 9.56
CA GLY A 429 10.18 23.43 10.87
C GLY A 429 9.53 22.06 11.10
N ASN A 430 9.58 21.56 12.34
CA ASN A 430 8.94 20.33 12.78
C ASN A 430 9.26 19.08 11.92
N MET A 431 10.50 18.96 11.46
CA MET A 431 10.92 17.83 10.63
C MET A 431 11.08 16.55 11.45
N MET A 432 10.63 15.42 10.93
CA MET A 432 10.89 14.09 11.50
C MET A 432 12.39 13.72 11.48
N GLN A 433 13.16 14.32 10.56
CA GLN A 433 14.61 14.13 10.40
C GLN A 433 15.34 15.48 10.43
N PRO A 434 15.58 16.05 11.62
CA PRO A 434 16.19 17.39 11.77
C PRO A 434 17.56 17.54 11.09
N GLN A 435 18.30 16.43 10.93
CA GLN A 435 19.62 16.43 10.28
C GLN A 435 19.58 16.82 8.79
N LEU A 436 18.40 16.77 8.16
CA LEU A 436 18.22 17.17 6.76
C LEU A 436 17.91 18.65 6.58
N ALA A 437 17.62 19.38 7.66
CA ALA A 437 17.16 20.78 7.61
C ALA A 437 18.14 21.70 6.86
N GLU A 438 19.44 21.60 7.10
CA GLU A 438 20.44 22.45 6.44
C GLU A 438 20.51 22.19 4.93
N LYS A 439 20.45 20.91 4.52
CA LYS A 439 20.42 20.51 3.11
C LYS A 439 19.19 21.07 2.40
N ILE A 440 18.03 20.95 3.03
CA ILE A 440 16.74 21.45 2.52
C ILE A 440 16.76 22.97 2.43
N ALA A 441 17.25 23.68 3.46
CA ALA A 441 17.36 25.13 3.45
C ALA A 441 18.26 25.63 2.32
N LYS A 442 19.40 24.96 2.09
CA LYS A 442 20.31 25.32 0.98
C LYS A 442 19.65 25.13 -0.39
N ALA A 443 18.93 24.02 -0.59
CA ALA A 443 18.21 23.76 -1.83
C ALA A 443 17.09 24.80 -2.06
N THR A 444 16.31 25.10 -1.01
CA THR A 444 15.23 26.11 -1.07
C THR A 444 15.76 27.50 -1.42
N ARG A 445 16.87 27.97 -0.82
CA ARG A 445 17.48 29.26 -1.16
C ARG A 445 17.99 29.31 -2.60
N LYS A 446 18.42 28.16 -3.14
CA LYS A 446 18.88 28.10 -4.54
C LYS A 446 17.71 28.16 -5.51
N GLU A 447 16.61 27.51 -5.20
CA GLU A 447 15.43 27.38 -6.07
C GLU A 447 14.53 28.62 -6.00
N PHE A 448 14.34 29.17 -4.79
CA PHE A 448 13.43 30.29 -4.50
C PHE A 448 14.16 31.42 -3.79
N ALA A 449 15.15 32.00 -4.44
CA ALA A 449 16.00 33.05 -3.85
C ALA A 449 15.21 34.25 -3.28
N ASP A 450 14.10 34.61 -3.91
CA ASP A 450 13.21 35.72 -3.53
C ASP A 450 11.86 35.22 -2.95
N GLY A 451 11.76 33.95 -2.56
CA GLY A 451 10.50 33.34 -2.20
C GLY A 451 9.63 33.00 -3.43
N ILE A 452 8.32 32.88 -3.25
CA ILE A 452 7.36 32.61 -4.32
C ILE A 452 6.45 33.85 -4.46
N ALA A 453 6.42 34.45 -5.65
CA ALA A 453 5.52 35.56 -5.93
C ALA A 453 4.04 35.07 -6.01
N ALA A 454 3.11 35.96 -5.66
CA ALA A 454 1.67 35.69 -5.82
C ALA A 454 1.30 35.53 -7.30
N HIS A 455 0.64 34.45 -7.64
CA HIS A 455 0.18 34.16 -9.03
C HIS A 455 -1.32 34.22 -9.18
N GLY A 456 -2.07 34.09 -8.09
CA GLY A 456 -3.54 34.06 -8.08
C GLY A 456 -4.13 32.67 -8.40
N THR A 457 -5.35 32.48 -7.96
CA THR A 457 -6.09 31.21 -8.06
C THR A 457 -6.32 30.76 -9.51
N ASP A 458 -6.71 31.69 -10.39
CA ASP A 458 -7.02 31.36 -11.78
C ASP A 458 -5.79 30.87 -12.54
N ALA A 459 -4.62 31.47 -12.30
CA ALA A 459 -3.36 31.04 -12.90
C ALA A 459 -3.00 29.61 -12.47
N LEU A 460 -3.13 29.29 -11.19
CA LEU A 460 -2.85 27.94 -10.68
C LEU A 460 -3.83 26.92 -11.27
N ARG A 461 -5.12 27.18 -11.23
CA ARG A 461 -6.16 26.28 -11.79
C ARG A 461 -5.97 26.04 -13.28
N PHE A 462 -5.69 27.10 -14.04
CA PHE A 462 -5.43 26.98 -15.48
C PHE A 462 -4.16 26.17 -15.77
N THR A 463 -3.09 26.38 -14.98
CA THR A 463 -1.86 25.59 -15.08
C THR A 463 -2.13 24.10 -14.86
N LEU A 464 -2.85 23.76 -13.79
CA LEU A 464 -3.20 22.37 -13.50
C LEU A 464 -4.05 21.75 -14.60
N ALA A 465 -5.06 22.48 -15.11
CA ALA A 465 -5.88 22.00 -16.23
C ALA A 465 -5.04 21.77 -17.51
N ALA A 466 -4.18 22.72 -17.85
CA ALA A 466 -3.32 22.64 -19.03
C ALA A 466 -2.27 21.51 -18.96
N LEU A 467 -1.88 21.09 -17.77
CA LEU A 467 -0.94 19.98 -17.54
C LEU A 467 -1.63 18.63 -17.32
N ALA A 468 -2.95 18.61 -17.12
CA ALA A 468 -3.73 17.41 -16.85
C ALA A 468 -3.91 16.57 -18.14
N SER A 469 -2.84 15.92 -18.60
CA SER A 469 -2.87 14.97 -19.71
C SER A 469 -3.01 13.53 -19.16
N ASN A 470 -3.85 12.75 -19.73
CA ASN A 470 -4.14 11.31 -19.56
C ASN A 470 -3.28 10.52 -18.55
N GLY A 471 -3.40 10.84 -17.25
CA GLY A 471 -2.81 10.04 -16.15
C GLY A 471 -1.29 10.01 -16.09
N ARG A 472 -0.59 10.91 -16.77
CA ARG A 472 0.87 11.05 -16.65
C ARG A 472 1.24 11.94 -15.47
N ASP A 473 2.31 11.57 -14.77
CA ASP A 473 2.89 12.44 -13.75
C ASP A 473 3.28 13.81 -14.32
N ILE A 474 3.05 14.83 -13.52
CA ILE A 474 3.27 16.23 -13.90
C ILE A 474 4.51 16.72 -13.17
N ASN A 475 5.58 17.00 -13.90
CA ASN A 475 6.71 17.74 -13.33
C ASN A 475 6.33 19.22 -13.26
N TRP A 476 6.35 19.76 -12.03
CA TRP A 476 5.94 21.14 -11.80
C TRP A 476 6.94 22.11 -12.44
N ASP A 477 6.40 23.17 -13.05
CA ASP A 477 7.19 24.23 -13.71
C ASP A 477 6.62 25.60 -13.34
N MET A 478 7.34 26.34 -12.50
CA MET A 478 6.96 27.69 -12.06
C MET A 478 6.85 28.69 -13.22
N LYS A 479 7.62 28.48 -14.30
CA LYS A 479 7.56 29.37 -15.48
C LYS A 479 6.24 29.24 -16.22
N ARG A 480 5.67 28.04 -16.26
CA ARG A 480 4.33 27.83 -16.82
C ARG A 480 3.26 28.53 -15.98
N LEU A 481 3.35 28.44 -14.66
CA LEU A 481 2.44 29.15 -13.76
C LEU A 481 2.48 30.67 -14.00
N GLU A 482 3.67 31.26 -14.13
CA GLU A 482 3.84 32.68 -14.48
C GLU A 482 3.25 32.99 -15.87
N GLY A 483 3.49 32.15 -16.86
CA GLY A 483 2.94 32.31 -18.21
C GLY A 483 1.41 32.35 -18.21
N TYR A 484 0.76 31.44 -17.48
CA TYR A 484 -0.70 31.43 -17.37
C TYR A 484 -1.26 32.56 -16.51
N ARG A 485 -0.53 33.05 -15.51
CA ARG A 485 -0.89 34.31 -14.84
C ARG A 485 -0.94 35.47 -15.84
N ASN A 486 0.06 35.59 -16.69
CA ASN A 486 0.09 36.64 -17.71
C ASN A 486 -1.05 36.49 -18.72
N PHE A 487 -1.42 35.28 -19.09
CA PHE A 487 -2.58 35.00 -19.93
C PHE A 487 -3.90 35.41 -19.25
N CYS A 488 -4.12 35.06 -17.98
CA CYS A 488 -5.29 35.52 -17.23
C CYS A 488 -5.37 37.05 -17.16
N ASN A 489 -4.25 37.73 -16.93
CA ASN A 489 -4.18 39.20 -16.94
C ASN A 489 -4.52 39.78 -18.33
N LYS A 490 -4.08 39.13 -19.39
CA LYS A 490 -4.43 39.51 -20.78
C LYS A 490 -5.94 39.43 -21.01
N LEU A 491 -6.57 38.32 -20.60
CA LEU A 491 -8.03 38.15 -20.71
C LEU A 491 -8.78 39.22 -19.92
N TRP A 492 -8.34 39.47 -18.67
CA TRP A 492 -8.92 40.52 -17.83
C TRP A 492 -8.84 41.89 -18.48
N ASN A 493 -7.66 42.27 -18.96
CA ASN A 493 -7.45 43.58 -19.59
C ASN A 493 -8.24 43.71 -20.91
N ALA A 494 -8.32 42.67 -21.72
CA ALA A 494 -9.13 42.67 -22.94
C ALA A 494 -10.63 42.85 -22.63
N SER A 495 -11.14 42.11 -21.62
CA SER A 495 -12.52 42.24 -21.19
C SER A 495 -12.82 43.60 -20.62
N ARG A 496 -11.90 44.16 -19.81
CA ARG A 496 -12.00 45.51 -19.27
C ARG A 496 -12.04 46.54 -20.39
N PHE A 497 -11.19 46.38 -21.41
CA PHE A 497 -11.16 47.30 -22.56
C PHE A 497 -12.53 47.28 -23.28
N VAL A 498 -13.10 46.13 -23.53
CA VAL A 498 -14.43 46.03 -24.17
C VAL A 498 -15.50 46.71 -23.31
N LEU A 499 -15.55 46.40 -22.00
CA LEU A 499 -16.56 46.93 -21.09
C LEU A 499 -16.44 48.45 -20.82
N THR A 500 -15.25 49.02 -20.92
CA THR A 500 -15.04 50.46 -20.74
C THR A 500 -15.36 51.28 -21.98
N ASN A 501 -15.51 50.66 -23.14
CA ASN A 501 -15.94 51.32 -24.38
C ASN A 501 -17.47 51.26 -24.57
N GLU A 502 -18.22 51.61 -23.55
CA GLU A 502 -19.70 51.56 -23.50
C GLU A 502 -20.44 52.51 -24.45
N LYS A 503 -19.76 53.25 -25.28
CA LYS A 503 -20.40 54.10 -26.32
C LYS A 503 -20.84 53.33 -27.56
N LEU A 504 -21.05 52.03 -27.41
CA LEU A 504 -21.71 51.22 -28.45
C LEU A 504 -23.19 51.49 -28.37
N ASP A 505 -23.66 52.42 -29.18
CA ASP A 505 -25.08 52.57 -29.44
C ASP A 505 -25.56 51.30 -30.17
N LEU A 506 -26.08 50.35 -29.44
CA LEU A 506 -26.70 49.14 -29.96
C LEU A 506 -28.13 49.40 -30.44
N SER A 507 -28.44 50.64 -30.78
CA SER A 507 -29.75 50.98 -31.32
C SER A 507 -30.00 50.34 -32.67
N GLU A 508 -31.12 49.69 -32.72
CA GLU A 508 -31.92 49.18 -33.85
C GLU A 508 -31.30 49.33 -35.26
N GLY A 509 -30.65 48.32 -35.74
CA GLY A 509 -30.15 48.20 -37.14
C GLY A 509 -29.61 46.81 -37.42
N GLU A 510 -29.68 46.36 -38.68
CA GLU A 510 -28.99 45.14 -39.08
C GLU A 510 -27.47 45.37 -38.99
N ILE A 511 -26.79 44.50 -38.20
CA ILE A 511 -25.33 44.55 -38.09
C ILE A 511 -24.70 43.87 -39.31
N GLU A 512 -24.02 44.68 -40.13
CA GLU A 512 -23.18 44.12 -41.23
C GLU A 512 -21.84 43.67 -40.68
N PHE A 513 -21.64 42.35 -40.62
CA PHE A 513 -20.38 41.76 -40.21
C PHE A 513 -19.30 41.88 -41.28
N SER A 514 -18.18 42.43 -40.95
CA SER A 514 -16.97 42.40 -41.78
C SER A 514 -16.42 40.96 -41.96
N LEU A 515 -15.45 40.79 -42.85
CA LEU A 515 -14.74 39.54 -42.97
C LEU A 515 -14.06 39.11 -41.66
N ALA A 516 -13.48 40.04 -40.92
CA ALA A 516 -12.83 39.80 -39.65
C ALA A 516 -13.85 39.35 -38.58
N ASP A 517 -15.02 40.00 -38.52
CA ASP A 517 -16.10 39.59 -37.60
C ASP A 517 -16.60 38.16 -37.88
N ARG A 518 -16.81 37.83 -39.15
CA ARG A 518 -17.22 36.48 -39.58
C ARG A 518 -16.14 35.45 -39.29
N TRP A 519 -14.86 35.82 -39.45
CA TRP A 519 -13.75 34.94 -39.13
C TRP A 519 -13.66 34.66 -37.62
N ILE A 520 -13.73 35.66 -36.78
CA ILE A 520 -13.61 35.45 -35.31
C ILE A 520 -14.81 34.69 -34.77
N GLN A 521 -16.02 34.88 -35.28
CA GLN A 521 -17.21 34.09 -34.95
C GLN A 521 -17.02 32.63 -35.31
N SER A 522 -16.47 32.36 -36.51
CA SER A 522 -16.16 31.01 -36.96
C SER A 522 -15.12 30.33 -36.05
N GLU A 523 -14.03 31.02 -35.69
CA GLU A 523 -13.00 30.53 -34.80
C GLU A 523 -13.54 30.31 -33.38
N PHE A 524 -14.38 31.21 -32.87
CA PHE A 524 -15.05 31.03 -31.58
C PHE A 524 -15.93 29.78 -31.55
N ASN A 525 -16.74 29.55 -32.59
CA ASN A 525 -17.57 28.36 -32.67
C ASN A 525 -16.75 27.06 -32.73
N ARG A 526 -15.64 27.03 -33.46
CA ARG A 526 -14.72 25.91 -33.50
C ARG A 526 -14.07 25.66 -32.13
N THR A 527 -13.70 26.74 -31.44
CA THR A 527 -13.14 26.66 -30.10
C THR A 527 -14.14 26.08 -29.11
N VAL A 528 -15.40 26.53 -29.16
CA VAL A 528 -16.48 25.99 -28.32
C VAL A 528 -16.73 24.51 -28.60
N GLU A 529 -16.75 24.09 -29.86
CA GLU A 529 -16.90 22.69 -30.23
C GLU A 529 -15.72 21.84 -29.72
N THR A 530 -14.50 22.28 -29.97
CA THR A 530 -13.29 21.60 -29.50
C THR A 530 -13.28 21.49 -27.98
N PHE A 531 -13.63 22.58 -27.29
CA PHE A 531 -13.69 22.60 -25.81
C PHE A 531 -14.72 21.60 -25.28
N ARG A 532 -15.96 21.61 -25.79
CA ARG A 532 -17.03 20.71 -25.37
C ARG A 532 -16.68 19.24 -25.60
N ASN A 533 -16.16 18.92 -26.78
CA ASN A 533 -15.73 17.56 -27.12
C ASN A 533 -14.58 17.08 -26.23
N SER A 534 -13.63 17.95 -25.96
CA SER A 534 -12.51 17.64 -25.07
C SER A 534 -12.96 17.47 -23.62
N LEU A 535 -13.86 18.33 -23.14
CA LEU A 535 -14.40 18.26 -21.78
C LEU A 535 -15.18 16.96 -21.54
N SER A 536 -16.00 16.54 -22.51
CA SER A 536 -16.76 15.28 -22.42
C SER A 536 -15.86 14.04 -22.38
N GLN A 537 -14.62 14.17 -22.85
CA GLN A 537 -13.58 13.12 -22.81
C GLN A 537 -12.60 13.27 -21.64
N TYR A 538 -12.85 14.20 -20.71
CA TYR A 538 -11.94 14.52 -19.60
C TYR A 538 -10.55 14.99 -20.04
N ARG A 539 -10.42 15.59 -21.24
CA ARG A 539 -9.18 16.13 -21.79
C ARG A 539 -9.05 17.60 -21.44
N PHE A 540 -8.83 17.89 -20.16
CA PHE A 540 -8.69 19.27 -19.65
C PHE A 540 -7.52 20.02 -20.30
N ASP A 541 -6.44 19.32 -20.63
CA ASP A 541 -5.29 19.85 -21.39
C ASP A 541 -5.72 20.40 -22.76
N LEU A 542 -6.56 19.68 -23.49
CA LEU A 542 -7.08 20.14 -24.77
C LEU A 542 -8.09 21.27 -24.61
N CYS A 543 -8.87 21.28 -23.52
CA CYS A 543 -9.76 22.41 -23.20
C CYS A 543 -8.95 23.70 -22.98
N ALA A 544 -7.91 23.62 -22.15
CA ALA A 544 -7.03 24.76 -21.88
C ALA A 544 -6.31 25.25 -23.14
N ASN A 545 -5.76 24.33 -23.94
CA ASN A 545 -5.09 24.67 -25.20
C ASN A 545 -6.03 25.31 -26.23
N ALA A 546 -7.29 24.90 -26.30
CA ALA A 546 -8.27 25.47 -27.24
C ALA A 546 -8.59 26.94 -26.90
N ILE A 547 -8.51 27.32 -25.63
CA ILE A 547 -8.77 28.70 -25.18
C ILE A 547 -7.50 29.55 -25.27
N TYR A 548 -6.31 29.01 -24.93
CA TYR A 548 -5.02 29.70 -24.92
C TYR A 548 -4.58 30.11 -26.32
#